data_4e7fe7f216941054486926d64b4ee3f2
#
_entry.id   4e7fe7f216941054486926d64b4ee3f2
#
_cell.length_a   1.000
_cell.length_b   1.000
_cell.length_c   1.000
_cell.angle_alpha   90.00
_cell.angle_beta   90.00
_cell.angle_gamma   90.00
#
_symmetry.space_group_name_H-M   'P 1'
#
loop_
_entity.id
_entity.type
_entity.pdbx_description
1 polymer ?
#
loop_
_entity_poly.entity_id
_entity_poly.type
_entity_poly.pdbx_seq_one_letter_code
_entity_poly.pdbx_strand_id
1 'polypeptide(L)'
;DEGYKQFLNRLWLPLKERLPVNQKVLDFGCGPGPLLANMMQDEGMDVSVFDHFYHPDQSVLRANYYDAITATELIEHLHQPKQAFKLWLTMLKLNGDLAVMTKRVTSREAFAKWHYKNDLTHVCFFSEACFIWLAQMHQLSYEFIGNDVAIFHKT
;
A
#
# COMPACT_ATOMS: atom_id res chain seq x y z
N ASP A 1 10.90 -14.10 11.16
CA ASP A 1 11.77 -13.03 11.66
C ASP A 1 10.96 -11.98 12.42
N GLU A 2 11.26 -11.87 13.72
CA GLU A 2 10.54 -10.92 14.59
C GLU A 2 10.77 -9.47 14.19
N GLY A 3 11.97 -9.13 13.75
CA GLY A 3 12.27 -7.77 13.30
C GLY A 3 11.44 -7.37 12.10
N TYR A 4 11.25 -8.27 11.16
CA TYR A 4 10.45 -8.01 9.98
C TYR A 4 8.95 -7.93 10.32
N LYS A 5 8.48 -8.76 11.25
CA LYS A 5 7.10 -8.65 11.75
C LYS A 5 6.85 -7.30 12.40
N GLN A 6 7.78 -6.81 13.24
CA GLN A 6 7.68 -5.49 13.86
C GLN A 6 7.62 -4.39 12.80
N PHE A 7 8.43 -4.51 11.76
CA PHE A 7 8.43 -3.58 10.63
C PHE A 7 7.06 -3.57 9.94
N LEU A 8 6.52 -4.74 9.61
CA LEU A 8 5.22 -4.85 8.95
C LEU A 8 4.07 -4.37 9.84
N ASN A 9 4.19 -4.52 11.15
CA ASN A 9 3.19 -4.03 12.10
C ASN A 9 3.09 -2.50 12.11
N ARG A 10 4.07 -1.78 11.61
CA ARG A 10 3.96 -0.33 11.44
C ARG A 10 2.80 0.05 10.52
N LEU A 11 2.51 -0.79 9.55
CA LEU A 11 1.34 -0.64 8.69
C LEU A 11 0.14 -1.41 9.22
N TRP A 12 0.35 -2.66 9.64
CA TRP A 12 -0.77 -3.55 9.95
C TRP A 12 -1.56 -3.12 11.18
N LEU A 13 -0.90 -2.72 12.26
CA LEU A 13 -1.62 -2.36 13.49
C LEU A 13 -2.58 -1.19 13.29
N PRO A 14 -2.18 -0.07 12.67
CA PRO A 14 -3.14 1.00 12.40
C PRO A 14 -4.23 0.61 11.40
N LEU A 15 -3.91 -0.20 10.41
CA LEU A 15 -4.91 -0.68 9.46
C LEU A 15 -5.92 -1.61 10.13
N LYS A 16 -5.43 -2.52 10.97
CA LYS A 16 -6.26 -3.49 11.68
C LYS A 16 -7.36 -2.80 12.51
N GLU A 17 -7.05 -1.67 13.12
CA GLU A 17 -8.03 -0.92 13.91
C GLU A 17 -9.24 -0.46 13.08
N ARG A 18 -9.08 -0.38 11.77
CA ARG A 18 -10.14 0.06 10.85
C ARG A 18 -10.98 -1.11 10.32
N LEU A 19 -10.52 -2.36 10.51
CA LEU A 19 -11.10 -3.52 9.85
C LEU A 19 -11.77 -4.45 10.84
N PRO A 20 -13.09 -4.71 10.69
CA PRO A 20 -13.72 -5.86 11.36
C PRO A 20 -13.08 -7.17 10.89
N VAL A 21 -13.30 -8.26 11.65
CA VAL A 21 -12.85 -9.59 11.22
C VAL A 21 -13.57 -10.04 9.93
N ASN A 22 -12.98 -10.99 9.24
CA ASN A 22 -13.52 -11.58 8.00
C ASN A 22 -13.59 -10.62 6.81
N GLN A 23 -12.85 -9.50 6.88
CA GLN A 23 -12.77 -8.57 5.75
C GLN A 23 -11.87 -9.14 4.66
N LYS A 24 -12.15 -8.77 3.40
CA LYS A 24 -11.37 -9.18 2.25
C LYS A 24 -10.22 -8.21 2.03
N VAL A 25 -9.00 -8.72 2.10
CA VAL A 25 -7.78 -7.92 1.98
C VAL A 25 -6.92 -8.47 0.84
N LEU A 26 -6.35 -7.59 0.03
CA LEU A 26 -5.37 -7.95 -0.99
C LEU A 26 -4.01 -7.41 -0.58
N ASP A 27 -3.02 -8.28 -0.46
CA ASP A 27 -1.63 -7.87 -0.31
C ASP A 27 -0.98 -7.84 -1.69
N PHE A 28 -0.81 -6.64 -2.23
CA PHE A 28 -0.32 -6.41 -3.58
C PHE A 28 1.18 -6.15 -3.56
N GLY A 29 1.93 -6.97 -4.31
CA GLY A 29 3.39 -6.96 -4.24
C GLY A 29 3.92 -7.74 -3.03
N CYS A 30 3.31 -8.87 -2.75
CA CYS A 30 3.54 -9.62 -1.52
C CYS A 30 4.92 -10.27 -1.42
N GLY A 31 5.66 -10.39 -2.53
CA GLY A 31 6.94 -11.06 -2.57
C GLY A 31 6.84 -12.59 -2.47
N PRO A 32 7.98 -13.27 -2.36
CA PRO A 32 8.03 -14.73 -2.36
C PRO A 32 7.53 -15.35 -1.06
N GLY A 33 7.71 -14.67 0.09
CA GLY A 33 7.25 -15.16 1.38
C GLY A 33 6.25 -14.18 1.97
N PRO A 34 4.94 -14.36 1.75
CA PRO A 34 3.93 -13.36 2.07
C PRO A 34 3.64 -13.27 3.57
N LEU A 35 4.62 -12.80 4.33
CA LEU A 35 4.52 -12.75 5.80
C LEU A 35 3.37 -11.84 6.25
N LEU A 36 3.20 -10.67 5.63
CA LEU A 36 2.09 -9.77 5.99
C LEU A 36 0.74 -10.46 5.77
N ALA A 37 0.57 -11.14 4.63
CA ALA A 37 -0.66 -11.87 4.35
C ALA A 37 -0.92 -12.94 5.43
N ASN A 38 0.11 -13.67 5.83
CA ASN A 38 -0.02 -14.68 6.88
C ASN A 38 -0.41 -14.05 8.22
N MET A 39 0.18 -12.91 8.56
CA MET A 39 -0.18 -12.19 9.78
C MET A 39 -1.63 -11.76 9.78
N MET A 40 -2.12 -11.25 8.64
CA MET A 40 -3.50 -10.82 8.50
C MET A 40 -4.47 -12.01 8.55
N GLN A 41 -4.12 -13.13 7.92
CA GLN A 41 -4.92 -14.36 8.00
C GLN A 41 -5.03 -14.88 9.41
N ASP A 42 -3.92 -14.88 10.16
CA ASP A 42 -3.90 -15.34 11.55
C ASP A 42 -4.84 -14.51 12.43
N GLU A 43 -5.12 -13.29 12.03
CA GLU A 43 -6.03 -12.40 12.75
C GLU A 43 -7.44 -12.37 12.18
N GLY A 44 -7.77 -13.32 11.32
CA GLY A 44 -9.15 -13.54 10.88
C GLY A 44 -9.56 -12.83 9.59
N MET A 45 -8.60 -12.30 8.82
CA MET A 45 -8.90 -11.69 7.53
C MET A 45 -8.94 -12.74 6.41
N ASP A 46 -9.75 -12.50 5.39
CA ASP A 46 -9.78 -13.28 4.15
C ASP A 46 -8.80 -12.62 3.17
N VAL A 47 -7.58 -13.16 3.08
CA VAL A 47 -6.48 -12.51 2.38
C VAL A 47 -6.19 -13.18 1.05
N SER A 48 -6.11 -12.36 0.00
CA SER A 48 -5.55 -12.72 -1.30
C SER A 48 -4.20 -12.05 -1.48
N VAL A 49 -3.34 -12.65 -2.27
CA VAL A 49 -2.00 -12.12 -2.57
C VAL A 49 -1.83 -11.96 -4.06
N PHE A 50 -1.08 -10.95 -4.45
CA PHE A 50 -0.65 -10.77 -5.83
C PHE A 50 0.80 -10.29 -5.84
N ASP A 51 1.60 -10.90 -6.72
CA ASP A 51 2.95 -10.44 -7.02
C ASP A 51 3.26 -10.81 -8.46
N HIS A 52 3.73 -9.85 -9.23
CA HIS A 52 3.98 -10.04 -10.66
C HIS A 52 4.93 -11.23 -10.93
N PHE A 53 5.88 -11.47 -10.03
CA PHE A 53 6.88 -12.53 -10.21
C PHE A 53 6.55 -13.81 -9.43
N TYR A 54 6.04 -13.68 -8.22
CA TYR A 54 5.91 -14.79 -7.28
C TYR A 54 4.49 -15.33 -7.13
N HIS A 55 3.49 -14.50 -7.37
CA HIS A 55 2.07 -14.85 -7.25
C HIS A 55 1.27 -14.14 -8.35
N PRO A 56 1.50 -14.52 -9.63
CA PRO A 56 0.99 -13.75 -10.77
C PRO A 56 -0.47 -14.06 -11.16
N ASP A 57 -1.24 -14.69 -10.29
CA ASP A 57 -2.63 -15.02 -10.57
C ASP A 57 -3.48 -13.76 -10.67
N GLN A 58 -3.82 -13.37 -11.89
CA GLN A 58 -4.60 -12.17 -12.14
C GLN A 58 -6.08 -12.29 -11.78
N SER A 59 -6.56 -13.49 -11.45
CA SER A 59 -7.95 -13.68 -11.03
C SER A 59 -8.27 -12.96 -9.72
N VAL A 60 -7.25 -12.64 -8.92
CA VAL A 60 -7.44 -11.87 -7.67
C VAL A 60 -7.61 -10.37 -7.92
N LEU A 61 -7.33 -9.88 -9.13
CA LEU A 61 -7.46 -8.46 -9.49
C LEU A 61 -8.92 -8.16 -9.83
N ARG A 62 -9.75 -8.04 -8.81
CA ARG A 62 -11.20 -7.93 -8.93
C ARG A 62 -11.69 -6.53 -8.55
N ALA A 63 -12.50 -5.92 -9.42
CA ALA A 63 -13.07 -4.60 -9.17
C ALA A 63 -14.09 -4.62 -8.02
N ASN A 64 -14.08 -3.58 -7.20
CA ASN A 64 -15.03 -3.36 -6.10
C ASN A 64 -15.17 -4.58 -5.19
N TYR A 65 -14.03 -5.17 -4.84
CA TYR A 65 -14.04 -6.46 -4.15
C TYR A 65 -13.40 -6.41 -2.77
N TYR A 66 -12.36 -5.61 -2.58
CA TYR A 66 -11.57 -5.65 -1.35
C TYR A 66 -11.99 -4.56 -0.37
N ASP A 67 -12.00 -4.92 0.89
CA ASP A 67 -12.21 -3.98 2.00
C ASP A 67 -10.93 -3.21 2.32
N ALA A 68 -9.78 -3.83 2.06
CA ALA A 68 -8.48 -3.17 2.19
C ALA A 68 -7.49 -3.74 1.17
N ILE A 69 -6.54 -2.92 0.77
CA ILE A 69 -5.40 -3.32 -0.05
C ILE A 69 -4.14 -2.82 0.65
N THR A 70 -3.13 -3.68 0.75
CA THR A 70 -1.82 -3.32 1.29
C THR A 70 -0.78 -3.36 0.18
N ALA A 71 0.12 -2.38 0.18
CA ALA A 71 1.26 -2.32 -0.74
C ALA A 71 2.49 -1.87 0.06
N THR A 72 3.35 -2.83 0.42
CA THR A 72 4.50 -2.58 1.27
C THR A 72 5.78 -2.58 0.44
N GLU A 73 6.50 -1.45 0.47
CA GLU A 73 7.78 -1.26 -0.23
C GLU A 73 7.72 -1.65 -1.72
N LEU A 74 6.59 -1.36 -2.36
CA LEU A 74 6.35 -1.69 -3.75
C LEU A 74 6.34 -0.45 -4.64
N ILE A 75 5.67 0.61 -4.22
CA ILE A 75 5.35 1.76 -5.08
C ILE A 75 6.62 2.43 -5.64
N GLU A 76 7.71 2.42 -4.87
CA GLU A 76 9.00 2.98 -5.28
C GLU A 76 9.66 2.21 -6.41
N HIS A 77 9.24 0.97 -6.67
CA HIS A 77 9.80 0.11 -7.71
C HIS A 77 8.95 0.05 -8.97
N LEU A 78 7.81 0.73 -8.98
CA LEU A 78 6.88 0.65 -10.12
C LEU A 78 7.26 1.66 -11.21
N HIS A 79 7.24 1.21 -12.47
CA HIS A 79 7.44 2.10 -13.61
C HIS A 79 6.27 3.06 -13.84
N GLN A 80 5.06 2.62 -13.49
CA GLN A 80 3.83 3.39 -13.69
C GLN A 80 3.03 3.41 -12.39
N PRO A 81 3.53 4.12 -11.36
CA PRO A 81 2.89 4.10 -10.05
C PRO A 81 1.48 4.71 -10.05
N LYS A 82 1.22 5.67 -10.92
CA LYS A 82 -0.14 6.25 -11.05
C LYS A 82 -1.15 5.22 -11.53
N GLN A 83 -0.75 4.35 -12.45
CA GLN A 83 -1.63 3.29 -12.94
C GLN A 83 -1.91 2.25 -11.85
N ALA A 84 -0.89 1.88 -11.09
CA ALA A 84 -1.07 0.96 -9.98
C ALA A 84 -2.00 1.54 -8.92
N PHE A 85 -1.82 2.80 -8.57
CA PHE A 85 -2.67 3.49 -7.61
C PHE A 85 -4.13 3.48 -8.08
N LYS A 86 -4.36 3.79 -9.35
CA LYS A 86 -5.70 3.77 -9.95
C LYS A 86 -6.30 2.36 -9.93
N LEU A 87 -5.49 1.34 -10.23
CA LEU A 87 -5.94 -0.06 -10.16
C LEU A 87 -6.36 -0.43 -8.74
N TRP A 88 -5.56 -0.09 -7.74
CA TRP A 88 -5.89 -0.36 -6.34
C TRP A 88 -7.23 0.27 -5.96
N LEU A 89 -7.44 1.54 -6.34
CA LEU A 89 -8.71 2.21 -6.06
C LEU A 89 -9.89 1.56 -6.77
N THR A 90 -9.69 1.05 -7.99
CA THR A 90 -10.73 0.33 -8.72
C THR A 90 -11.12 -0.97 -7.99
N MET A 91 -10.15 -1.65 -7.39
CA MET A 91 -10.38 -2.90 -6.69
C MET A 91 -10.96 -2.73 -5.28
N LEU A 92 -10.83 -1.54 -4.71
CA LEU A 92 -11.42 -1.26 -3.39
C LEU A 92 -12.92 -1.04 -3.49
N LYS A 93 -13.64 -1.56 -2.52
CA LYS A 93 -15.03 -1.18 -2.29
C LYS A 93 -15.12 0.25 -1.78
N LEU A 94 -16.30 0.86 -1.87
CA LEU A 94 -16.60 2.08 -1.13
C LEU A 94 -16.35 1.82 0.37
N ASN A 95 -15.78 2.79 1.05
CA ASN A 95 -15.37 2.71 2.44
C ASN A 95 -14.18 1.77 2.68
N GLY A 96 -13.52 1.32 1.62
CA GLY A 96 -12.30 0.55 1.74
C GLY A 96 -11.07 1.42 2.00
N ASP A 97 -10.01 0.79 2.48
CA ASP A 97 -8.76 1.43 2.82
C ASP A 97 -7.60 0.89 1.98
N LEU A 98 -6.77 1.80 1.48
CA LEU A 98 -5.51 1.47 0.82
C LEU A 98 -4.37 1.87 1.76
N ALA A 99 -3.60 0.90 2.22
CA ALA A 99 -2.46 1.13 3.10
C ALA A 99 -1.16 0.92 2.33
N VAL A 100 -0.37 1.98 2.24
CA VAL A 100 0.90 1.98 1.51
C VAL A 100 2.04 2.22 2.49
N MET A 101 3.08 1.40 2.42
CA MET A 101 4.30 1.62 3.18
C MET A 101 5.46 1.83 2.22
N THR A 102 6.02 3.03 2.26
CA THR A 102 7.19 3.41 1.47
C THR A 102 7.92 4.54 2.19
N LYS A 103 9.24 4.52 2.12
CA LYS A 103 10.04 5.58 2.72
C LYS A 103 9.82 6.89 1.96
N ARG A 104 9.25 7.88 2.63
CA ARG A 104 8.96 9.18 2.03
C ARG A 104 10.18 10.09 2.03
N VAL A 105 10.27 10.95 1.02
CA VAL A 105 11.27 12.02 1.00
C VAL A 105 10.88 13.08 2.03
N THR A 106 11.75 13.27 3.01
CA THR A 106 11.50 14.19 4.12
C THR A 106 12.19 15.53 3.95
N SER A 107 13.18 15.62 3.04
CA SER A 107 13.93 16.84 2.82
C SER A 107 14.48 16.89 1.41
N ARG A 108 14.83 18.11 0.97
CA ARG A 108 15.49 18.33 -0.31
C ARG A 108 16.83 17.60 -0.40
N GLU A 109 17.58 17.57 0.69
CA GLU A 109 18.88 16.89 0.75
C GLU A 109 18.73 15.39 0.64
N ALA A 110 17.76 14.81 1.34
CA ALA A 110 17.47 13.38 1.27
C ALA A 110 17.08 13.01 -0.17
N PHE A 111 16.26 13.83 -0.83
CA PHE A 111 15.87 13.60 -2.22
C PHE A 111 17.07 13.64 -3.16
N ALA A 112 17.99 14.60 -2.97
CA ALA A 112 19.16 14.74 -3.84
C ALA A 112 20.09 13.52 -3.80
N LYS A 113 20.09 12.78 -2.68
CA LYS A 113 20.91 11.57 -2.51
C LYS A 113 20.20 10.30 -2.95
N TRP A 114 18.93 10.37 -3.24
CA TRP A 114 18.13 9.20 -3.57
C TRP A 114 18.33 8.81 -5.04
N HIS A 115 18.57 7.53 -5.31
CA HIS A 115 18.80 7.06 -6.67
C HIS A 115 17.57 7.11 -7.56
N TYR A 116 16.37 7.26 -7.00
CA TYR A 116 15.13 7.43 -7.77
C TYR A 116 14.92 8.86 -8.27
N LYS A 117 15.78 9.81 -7.92
CA LYS A 117 15.61 11.22 -8.27
C LYS A 117 15.54 11.49 -9.77
N ASN A 118 16.07 10.58 -10.58
CA ASN A 118 16.09 10.71 -12.05
C ASN A 118 14.79 10.23 -12.69
N ASP A 119 13.90 9.61 -11.92
CA ASP A 119 12.61 9.14 -12.40
C ASP A 119 11.52 10.05 -11.83
N LEU A 120 11.04 10.98 -12.63
CA LEU A 120 10.05 11.97 -12.21
C LEU A 120 8.73 11.35 -11.79
N THR A 121 8.40 10.16 -12.30
CA THR A 121 7.16 9.48 -11.92
C THR A 121 7.23 8.96 -10.49
N HIS A 122 8.42 8.62 -9.99
CA HIS A 122 8.60 8.13 -8.63
C HIS A 122 8.65 9.27 -7.61
N VAL A 123 9.20 10.42 -7.98
CA VAL A 123 9.37 11.54 -7.06
C VAL A 123 8.06 11.92 -6.37
N CYS A 124 6.99 11.95 -7.15
CA CYS A 124 5.69 12.34 -6.65
C CYS A 124 5.18 11.41 -5.53
N PHE A 125 5.54 10.16 -5.56
CA PHE A 125 5.02 9.15 -4.64
C PHE A 125 5.82 9.02 -3.34
N PHE A 126 6.93 9.76 -3.23
CA PHE A 126 7.82 9.64 -2.08
C PHE A 126 7.72 10.81 -1.10
N SER A 127 6.77 11.71 -1.31
CA SER A 127 6.56 12.84 -0.40
C SER A 127 5.11 12.90 0.05
N GLU A 128 4.89 13.48 1.23
CA GLU A 128 3.53 13.70 1.71
C GLU A 128 2.74 14.57 0.75
N ALA A 129 3.37 15.61 0.19
CA ALA A 129 2.72 16.51 -0.75
C ALA A 129 2.17 15.75 -1.97
N CYS A 130 2.91 14.78 -2.47
CA CYS A 130 2.47 13.98 -3.60
C CYS A 130 1.32 13.04 -3.23
N PHE A 131 1.37 12.42 -2.04
CA PHE A 131 0.27 11.60 -1.56
C PHE A 131 -0.99 12.44 -1.31
N ILE A 132 -0.85 13.64 -0.78
CA ILE A 132 -1.98 14.56 -0.59
C ILE A 132 -2.58 14.94 -1.94
N TRP A 133 -1.74 15.22 -2.95
CA TRP A 133 -2.21 15.52 -4.30
C TRP A 133 -3.01 14.35 -4.89
N LEU A 134 -2.51 13.12 -4.73
CA LEU A 134 -3.23 11.92 -5.18
C LEU A 134 -4.56 11.76 -4.45
N ALA A 135 -4.57 11.96 -3.15
CA ALA A 135 -5.79 11.86 -2.35
C ALA A 135 -6.83 12.89 -2.82
N GLN A 136 -6.41 14.11 -3.08
CA GLN A 136 -7.29 15.16 -3.57
C GLN A 136 -7.82 14.84 -4.97
N MET A 137 -6.95 14.34 -5.86
CA MET A 137 -7.35 13.97 -7.22
C MET A 137 -8.42 12.88 -7.22
N HIS A 138 -8.32 11.92 -6.31
CA HIS A 138 -9.23 10.77 -6.24
C HIS A 138 -10.29 10.92 -5.14
N GLN A 139 -10.37 12.08 -4.50
CA GLN A 139 -11.36 12.38 -3.46
C GLN A 139 -11.28 11.40 -2.28
N LEU A 140 -10.06 11.12 -1.84
CA LEU A 140 -9.77 10.23 -0.72
C LEU A 140 -9.46 11.06 0.52
N SER A 141 -9.91 10.58 1.68
CA SER A 141 -9.31 11.01 2.94
C SER A 141 -8.02 10.22 3.17
N TYR A 142 -7.15 10.72 4.02
CA TYR A 142 -5.84 10.11 4.23
C TYR A 142 -5.33 10.35 5.63
N GLU A 143 -4.43 9.46 6.07
CA GLU A 143 -3.73 9.56 7.33
C GLU A 143 -2.28 9.11 7.11
N PHE A 144 -1.33 9.89 7.61
CA PHE A 144 0.08 9.49 7.62
C PHE A 144 0.45 8.98 9.01
N ILE A 145 1.19 7.86 9.05
CA ILE A 145 1.63 7.24 10.30
C ILE A 145 3.14 7.08 10.20
N GLY A 146 3.87 7.71 11.12
CA GLY A 146 5.32 7.77 11.05
C GLY A 146 5.78 8.44 9.75
N ASN A 147 6.93 8.00 9.26
CA ASN A 147 7.52 8.57 8.03
C ASN A 147 7.37 7.65 6.81
N ASP A 148 6.67 6.52 6.94
CA ASP A 148 6.66 5.51 5.89
C ASP A 148 5.27 4.92 5.59
N VAL A 149 4.25 5.22 6.37
CA VAL A 149 2.91 4.65 6.17
C VAL A 149 1.92 5.74 5.79
N ALA A 150 1.11 5.46 4.76
CA ALA A 150 -0.03 6.29 4.37
C ALA A 150 -1.25 5.38 4.21
N ILE A 151 -2.36 5.75 4.80
CA ILE A 151 -3.63 5.04 4.64
C ILE A 151 -4.60 6.00 3.96
N PHE A 152 -5.15 5.56 2.83
CA PHE A 152 -6.15 6.29 2.05
C PHE A 152 -7.50 5.62 2.22
N HIS A 153 -8.55 6.40 2.39
CA HIS A 153 -9.91 5.90 2.58
C HIS A 153 -10.78 6.34 1.41
N LYS A 154 -11.45 5.37 0.79
CA LYS A 154 -12.33 5.58 -0.37
C LYS A 154 -13.77 5.77 0.11
N THR A 155 -14.31 6.96 -0.11
CA THR A 155 -15.72 7.26 0.21
C THR A 155 -16.62 7.26 -1.02
#